data_c51860f2777d936768db4b55a058c0f3
#
_entry.id   c51860f2777d936768db4b55a058c0f3
#
_cell.length_a   1.000
_cell.length_b   1.000
_cell.length_c   1.000
_cell.angle_alpha   90.00
_cell.angle_beta   90.00
_cell.angle_gamma   90.00
#
_symmetry.space_group_name_H-M   'P 1'
#
loop_
_entity.id
_entity.type
_entity.pdbx_description
1 polymer ?
#
loop_
_entity_poly.entity_id
_entity_poly.type
_entity_poly.pdbx_seq_one_letter_code
_entity_poly.pdbx_strand_id
1 'polypeptide(L)'
;MKRILAVLALVLACTAARAQQWAVQTNLMDYLNFGTLNIEGAVAFHQHWSATAVAKLNPFHFKKGGEPLNARQQVFGAGVRYWPWHVYSGWWAGTRVQYQEYNRGGIKNPTTDEGDRWGLGLSGGFSYMINPHLNIDVGAGVWGGWDRYTTYSCPVCGLVKDKGSRPFILPNDLLLALVYVF
;
A
#
# COMPACT_ATOMS: atom_id res chain seq x y z
N MET A 1 -7.45 -27.28 -28.01
CA MET A 1 -7.46 -27.21 -26.55
C MET A 1 -6.23 -27.86 -25.91
N LYS A 2 -5.90 -29.15 -26.13
CA LYS A 2 -4.73 -29.83 -25.52
C LYS A 2 -3.38 -29.13 -25.79
N ARG A 3 -3.16 -28.58 -26.99
CA ARG A 3 -1.93 -27.85 -27.35
C ARG A 3 -1.80 -26.49 -26.63
N ILE A 4 -2.93 -25.79 -26.42
CA ILE A 4 -2.96 -24.51 -25.68
C ILE A 4 -2.68 -24.74 -24.19
N LEU A 5 -3.26 -25.80 -23.62
CA LEU A 5 -3.00 -26.22 -22.24
C LEU A 5 -1.53 -26.64 -22.04
N ALA A 6 -0.93 -27.34 -23.01
CA ALA A 6 0.48 -27.72 -22.96
C ALA A 6 1.42 -26.50 -23.04
N VAL A 7 1.12 -25.52 -23.89
CA VAL A 7 1.87 -24.25 -23.97
C VAL A 7 1.73 -23.45 -22.69
N LEU A 8 0.52 -23.37 -22.13
CA LEU A 8 0.27 -22.67 -20.85
C LEU A 8 1.01 -23.35 -19.69
N ALA A 9 1.00 -24.69 -19.64
CA ALA A 9 1.74 -25.47 -18.64
C ALA A 9 3.26 -25.31 -18.80
N LEU A 10 3.77 -25.24 -20.04
CA LEU A 10 5.18 -25.01 -20.32
C LEU A 10 5.63 -23.61 -19.90
N VAL A 11 4.83 -22.59 -20.19
CA VAL A 11 5.07 -21.20 -19.74
C VAL A 11 5.06 -21.12 -18.22
N LEU A 12 4.10 -21.74 -17.54
CA LEU A 12 4.03 -21.83 -16.09
C LEU A 12 5.22 -22.60 -15.49
N ALA A 13 5.67 -23.68 -16.12
CA ALA A 13 6.84 -24.44 -15.68
C ALA A 13 8.16 -23.67 -15.85
N CYS A 14 8.31 -22.89 -16.92
CA CYS A 14 9.48 -22.03 -17.13
C CYS A 14 9.58 -20.89 -16.12
N THR A 15 8.46 -20.43 -15.55
CA THR A 15 8.45 -19.40 -14.49
C THR A 15 8.82 -19.97 -13.12
N ALA A 16 8.62 -21.27 -12.88
CA ALA A 16 8.91 -21.92 -11.60
C ALA A 16 10.42 -22.21 -11.36
N ALA A 17 11.28 -22.02 -12.36
CA ALA A 17 12.70 -22.37 -12.28
C ALA A 17 13.62 -21.26 -11.73
N ARG A 18 13.07 -20.13 -11.27
CA ARG A 18 13.85 -19.01 -10.70
C ARG A 18 13.67 -19.00 -9.18
N ALA A 19 14.76 -19.27 -8.46
CA ALA A 19 14.80 -19.08 -7.01
C ALA A 19 14.53 -17.60 -6.65
N GLN A 20 13.78 -17.39 -5.56
CA GLN A 20 13.48 -16.07 -4.98
C GLN A 20 12.70 -15.11 -5.92
N GLN A 21 11.65 -15.60 -6.54
CA GLN A 21 10.88 -14.82 -7.48
C GLN A 21 9.69 -14.07 -6.84
N TRP A 22 9.19 -14.55 -5.70
CA TRP A 22 8.01 -14.02 -5.02
C TRP A 22 8.38 -13.53 -3.63
N ALA A 23 7.75 -12.45 -3.21
CA ALA A 23 7.84 -11.99 -1.85
C ALA A 23 6.46 -11.53 -1.36
N VAL A 24 6.23 -11.69 -0.06
CA VAL A 24 5.08 -11.13 0.64
C VAL A 24 5.59 -10.31 1.81
N GLN A 25 5.03 -9.13 2.01
CA GLN A 25 5.43 -8.25 3.10
C GLN A 25 4.24 -7.65 3.84
N THR A 26 4.50 -7.27 5.09
CA THR A 26 3.59 -6.46 5.91
C THR A 26 4.35 -5.29 6.52
N ASN A 27 3.77 -4.10 6.45
CA ASN A 27 4.34 -2.87 6.99
C ASN A 27 3.90 -2.68 8.44
N LEU A 28 4.84 -2.70 9.36
CA LEU A 28 4.58 -2.58 10.80
C LEU A 28 4.10 -1.16 11.17
N MET A 29 4.53 -0.12 10.42
CA MET A 29 4.11 1.26 10.68
C MET A 29 2.62 1.50 10.39
N ASP A 30 2.03 0.73 9.45
CA ASP A 30 0.60 0.82 9.16
C ASP A 30 -0.26 0.35 10.36
N TYR A 31 0.20 -0.59 11.15
CA TYR A 31 -0.51 -1.01 12.37
C TYR A 31 -0.56 0.08 13.45
N LEU A 32 0.44 0.99 13.48
CA LEU A 32 0.42 2.17 14.36
C LEU A 32 -0.59 3.22 13.90
N ASN A 33 -1.00 3.19 12.63
CA ASN A 33 -2.04 4.05 12.08
C ASN A 33 -3.43 3.44 12.32
N PHE A 34 -3.91 3.52 13.57
CA PHE A 34 -5.21 3.00 14.01
C PHE A 34 -5.43 1.51 13.68
N GLY A 35 -4.38 0.69 13.73
CA GLY A 35 -4.49 -0.75 13.48
C GLY A 35 -4.75 -1.11 12.02
N THR A 36 -4.31 -0.30 11.05
CA THR A 36 -4.51 -0.57 9.63
C THR A 36 -3.85 -1.88 9.22
N LEU A 37 -4.66 -2.86 8.85
CA LEU A 37 -4.19 -4.13 8.30
C LEU A 37 -3.63 -3.89 6.90
N ASN A 38 -2.53 -4.57 6.56
CA ASN A 38 -1.90 -4.42 5.26
C ASN A 38 -1.18 -5.68 4.81
N ILE A 39 -1.14 -5.86 3.51
CA ILE A 39 -0.37 -6.89 2.84
C ILE A 39 0.11 -6.35 1.49
N GLU A 40 1.36 -6.62 1.15
CA GLU A 40 1.90 -6.34 -0.18
C GLU A 40 2.56 -7.60 -0.72
N GLY A 41 2.19 -7.99 -1.94
CA GLY A 41 2.84 -9.04 -2.71
C GLY A 41 3.80 -8.41 -3.72
N ALA A 42 4.91 -9.09 -3.99
CA ALA A 42 5.88 -8.70 -5.00
C ALA A 42 6.30 -9.88 -5.85
N VAL A 43 6.56 -9.64 -7.13
CA VAL A 43 7.11 -10.63 -8.05
C VAL A 43 8.29 -10.02 -8.81
N ALA A 44 9.43 -10.70 -8.74
CA ALA A 44 10.60 -10.34 -9.53
C ALA A 44 10.44 -10.85 -10.96
N PHE A 45 10.45 -9.97 -11.93
CA PHE A 45 10.43 -10.32 -13.35
C PHE A 45 11.78 -10.09 -14.04
N HIS A 46 12.71 -9.43 -13.35
CA HIS A 46 14.08 -9.20 -13.78
C HIS A 46 15.01 -9.09 -12.56
N GLN A 47 16.32 -9.28 -12.74
CA GLN A 47 17.33 -9.20 -11.65
C GLN A 47 17.29 -7.86 -10.87
N HIS A 48 16.85 -6.78 -11.52
CA HIS A 48 16.78 -5.42 -10.97
C HIS A 48 15.34 -4.88 -10.88
N TRP A 49 14.32 -5.67 -11.20
CA TRP A 49 12.95 -5.17 -11.24
C TRP A 49 11.96 -6.13 -10.59
N SER A 50 11.09 -5.58 -9.77
CA SER A 50 9.94 -6.29 -9.23
C SER A 50 8.65 -5.50 -9.44
N ALA A 51 7.56 -6.20 -9.73
CA ALA A 51 6.21 -5.65 -9.67
C ALA A 51 5.65 -5.87 -8.27
N THR A 52 4.84 -4.93 -7.78
CA THR A 52 4.23 -4.97 -6.45
C THR A 52 2.74 -4.71 -6.52
N ALA A 53 1.98 -5.31 -5.61
CA ALA A 53 0.57 -5.03 -5.40
C ALA A 53 0.29 -4.97 -3.90
N VAL A 54 -0.36 -3.91 -3.44
CA VAL A 54 -0.65 -3.66 -2.02
C VAL A 54 -2.15 -3.51 -1.78
N ALA A 55 -2.59 -4.08 -0.68
CA ALA A 55 -3.91 -3.84 -0.11
C ALA A 55 -3.77 -3.44 1.37
N LYS A 56 -4.48 -2.37 1.76
CA LYS A 56 -4.56 -1.92 3.16
C LYS A 56 -6.03 -1.73 3.53
N LEU A 57 -6.39 -2.11 4.74
CA LEU A 57 -7.76 -2.01 5.23
C LEU A 57 -7.77 -1.60 6.71
N ASN A 58 -8.53 -0.58 7.03
CA ASN A 58 -8.86 -0.24 8.41
C ASN A 58 -10.38 -0.24 8.59
N PRO A 59 -10.97 -1.33 9.08
CA PRO A 59 -12.40 -1.43 9.32
C PRO A 59 -12.82 -0.95 10.71
N PHE A 60 -11.87 -0.60 11.59
CA PHE A 60 -12.12 -0.41 13.00
C PHE A 60 -12.85 0.90 13.30
N HIS A 61 -13.73 0.84 14.32
CA HIS A 61 -14.43 1.96 14.89
C HIS A 61 -13.85 2.29 16.26
N PHE A 62 -13.48 3.52 16.47
CA PHE A 62 -12.92 4.00 17.72
C PHE A 62 -13.85 5.01 18.38
N LYS A 63 -13.67 5.21 19.68
CA LYS A 63 -14.33 6.26 20.47
C LYS A 63 -13.29 7.02 21.28
N LYS A 64 -13.41 8.34 21.31
CA LYS A 64 -12.57 9.22 22.12
C LYS A 64 -13.46 10.07 23.00
N GLY A 65 -13.41 9.87 24.34
CA GLY A 65 -14.26 10.62 25.27
C GLY A 65 -15.77 10.40 25.09
N GLY A 66 -16.19 9.24 24.56
CA GLY A 66 -17.60 8.96 24.24
C GLY A 66 -18.02 9.35 22.81
N GLU A 67 -17.26 10.22 22.15
CA GLU A 67 -17.51 10.66 20.78
C GLU A 67 -16.94 9.67 19.75
N PRO A 68 -17.64 9.41 18.63
CA PRO A 68 -17.15 8.53 17.59
C PRO A 68 -15.93 9.14 16.88
N LEU A 69 -14.89 8.31 16.71
CA LEU A 69 -13.67 8.62 15.96
C LEU A 69 -13.60 7.72 14.75
N ASN A 70 -13.64 8.32 13.57
CA ASN A 70 -13.55 7.61 12.31
C ASN A 70 -12.11 7.68 11.76
N ALA A 71 -11.49 6.52 11.54
CA ALA A 71 -10.18 6.38 10.90
C ALA A 71 -10.21 5.27 9.85
N ARG A 72 -11.38 5.05 9.23
CA ARG A 72 -11.58 3.98 8.24
C ARG A 72 -10.88 4.33 6.94
N GLN A 73 -10.24 3.34 6.36
CA GLN A 73 -9.63 3.47 5.04
C GLN A 73 -9.51 2.12 4.35
N GLN A 74 -9.55 2.20 3.04
CA GLN A 74 -9.28 1.09 2.14
C GLN A 74 -8.34 1.59 1.05
N VAL A 75 -7.22 0.88 0.83
CA VAL A 75 -6.18 1.29 -0.11
C VAL A 75 -5.84 0.12 -0.99
N PHE A 76 -5.76 0.37 -2.28
CA PHE A 76 -5.24 -0.56 -3.27
C PHE A 76 -4.19 0.15 -4.12
N GLY A 77 -3.11 -0.55 -4.40
CA GLY A 77 -2.06 0.00 -5.24
C GLY A 77 -1.29 -1.08 -5.98
N ALA A 78 -0.75 -0.69 -7.12
CA ALA A 78 0.13 -1.52 -7.92
C ALA A 78 1.30 -0.68 -8.43
N GLY A 79 2.49 -1.26 -8.48
CA GLY A 79 3.68 -0.52 -8.84
C GLY A 79 4.85 -1.38 -9.23
N VAL A 80 5.98 -0.72 -9.41
CA VAL A 80 7.26 -1.36 -9.72
C VAL A 80 8.35 -0.81 -8.82
N ARG A 81 9.32 -1.65 -8.45
CA ARG A 81 10.54 -1.26 -7.74
C ARG A 81 11.76 -1.60 -8.59
N TYR A 82 12.70 -0.68 -8.61
CA TYR A 82 14.03 -0.84 -9.19
C TYR A 82 15.06 -1.07 -8.08
N TRP A 83 15.92 -2.03 -8.26
CA TRP A 83 16.96 -2.49 -7.35
C TRP A 83 18.33 -2.36 -8.03
N PRO A 84 19.18 -1.38 -7.64
CA PRO A 84 20.48 -1.19 -8.28
C PRO A 84 21.40 -2.41 -8.25
N TRP A 85 21.29 -3.26 -7.22
CA TRP A 85 22.14 -4.44 -7.04
C TRP A 85 21.41 -5.72 -7.49
N HIS A 86 20.53 -6.22 -6.65
CA HIS A 86 19.73 -7.42 -6.92
C HIS A 86 18.35 -7.24 -6.26
N VAL A 87 17.35 -7.85 -6.87
CA VAL A 87 15.98 -7.83 -6.34
C VAL A 87 15.94 -8.34 -4.89
N TYR A 88 15.16 -7.65 -4.06
CA TYR A 88 15.02 -7.90 -2.63
C TYR A 88 16.29 -7.69 -1.79
N SER A 89 17.31 -6.98 -2.28
CA SER A 89 18.55 -6.73 -1.55
C SER A 89 19.07 -5.31 -1.75
N GLY A 90 19.40 -4.64 -0.64
CA GLY A 90 20.00 -3.32 -0.64
C GLY A 90 19.05 -2.18 -0.98
N TRP A 91 19.55 -1.14 -1.63
CA TRP A 91 18.78 0.05 -2.00
C TRP A 91 17.74 -0.26 -3.06
N TRP A 92 16.59 0.41 -2.98
CA TRP A 92 15.56 0.35 -3.99
C TRP A 92 14.85 1.70 -4.12
N ALA A 93 14.33 1.94 -5.32
CA ALA A 93 13.41 3.03 -5.61
C ALA A 93 12.18 2.47 -6.33
N GLY A 94 11.02 3.03 -6.09
CA GLY A 94 9.78 2.52 -6.66
C GLY A 94 8.77 3.60 -7.00
N THR A 95 7.86 3.23 -7.87
CA THR A 95 6.67 4.02 -8.19
C THR A 95 5.44 3.15 -8.11
N ARG A 96 4.30 3.74 -7.71
CA ARG A 96 3.04 3.03 -7.51
C ARG A 96 1.86 3.92 -7.89
N VAL A 97 0.93 3.38 -8.65
CA VAL A 97 -0.42 3.94 -8.79
C VAL A 97 -1.24 3.45 -7.62
N GLN A 98 -1.99 4.34 -6.98
CA GLN A 98 -2.72 4.03 -5.77
C GLN A 98 -4.10 4.68 -5.78
N TYR A 99 -5.09 3.93 -5.29
CA TYR A 99 -6.43 4.38 -4.96
C TYR A 99 -6.66 4.21 -3.47
N GLN A 100 -7.29 5.20 -2.85
CA GLN A 100 -7.66 5.17 -1.44
C GLN A 100 -9.07 5.71 -1.27
N GLU A 101 -9.92 4.92 -0.63
CA GLU A 101 -11.18 5.36 -0.05
C GLU A 101 -10.95 5.61 1.45
N TYR A 102 -11.46 6.72 1.96
CA TYR A 102 -11.24 7.08 3.37
C TYR A 102 -12.48 7.75 3.99
N ASN A 103 -12.63 7.51 5.30
CA ASN A 103 -13.58 8.22 6.14
C ASN A 103 -12.87 8.57 7.45
N ARG A 104 -12.54 9.85 7.63
CA ARG A 104 -11.75 10.36 8.76
C ARG A 104 -12.48 11.46 9.47
N GLY A 105 -12.73 11.31 10.78
CA GLY A 105 -13.41 12.33 11.58
C GLY A 105 -13.20 12.14 13.08
N GLY A 106 -13.45 13.20 13.84
CA GLY A 106 -13.34 13.17 15.29
C GLY A 106 -11.90 13.15 15.85
N ILE A 107 -10.86 13.25 15.01
CA ILE A 107 -9.46 13.17 15.46
C ILE A 107 -9.01 14.50 16.08
N LYS A 108 -9.15 15.60 15.35
CA LYS A 108 -8.78 16.96 15.76
C LYS A 108 -9.99 17.89 15.82
N ASN A 109 -10.90 17.75 14.88
CA ASN A 109 -12.12 18.54 14.74
C ASN A 109 -13.34 17.61 14.76
N PRO A 110 -14.53 18.12 15.13
CA PRO A 110 -15.76 17.34 15.09
C PRO A 110 -16.23 17.00 13.67
N THR A 111 -15.65 17.65 12.65
CA THR A 111 -15.97 17.39 11.23
C THR A 111 -15.43 16.05 10.77
N THR A 112 -16.13 15.44 9.82
CA THR A 112 -15.73 14.20 9.17
C THR A 112 -15.53 14.43 7.68
N ASP A 113 -14.38 14.01 7.17
CA ASP A 113 -14.07 14.00 5.74
C ASP A 113 -14.17 12.57 5.21
N GLU A 114 -14.98 12.39 4.19
CA GLU A 114 -15.13 11.15 3.44
C GLU A 114 -14.80 11.40 1.97
N GLY A 115 -14.09 10.51 1.35
CA GLY A 115 -13.71 10.73 -0.05
C GLY A 115 -12.85 9.63 -0.65
N ASP A 116 -12.54 9.88 -1.92
CA ASP A 116 -11.76 9.01 -2.79
C ASP A 116 -10.53 9.75 -3.29
N ARG A 117 -9.37 9.12 -3.14
CA ARG A 117 -8.09 9.62 -3.65
C ARG A 117 -7.49 8.66 -4.64
N TRP A 118 -6.92 9.19 -5.68
CA TRP A 118 -6.15 8.42 -6.63
C TRP A 118 -4.94 9.22 -7.10
N GLY A 119 -3.85 8.56 -7.34
CA GLY A 119 -2.62 9.25 -7.71
C GLY A 119 -1.42 8.33 -7.90
N LEU A 120 -0.27 8.98 -8.06
CA LEU A 120 1.02 8.35 -8.26
C LEU A 120 1.89 8.56 -7.02
N GLY A 121 2.52 7.49 -6.55
CA GLY A 121 3.48 7.51 -5.46
C GLY A 121 4.90 7.26 -5.95
N LEU A 122 5.86 7.91 -5.29
CA LEU A 122 7.29 7.64 -5.40
C LEU A 122 7.81 7.24 -4.03
N SER A 123 8.62 6.20 -3.97
CA SER A 123 9.18 5.70 -2.72
C SER A 123 10.60 5.21 -2.92
N GLY A 124 11.36 5.17 -1.85
CA GLY A 124 12.70 4.62 -1.83
C GLY A 124 13.04 4.10 -0.44
N GLY A 125 13.98 3.16 -0.39
CA GLY A 125 14.36 2.55 0.85
C GLY A 125 15.53 1.59 0.72
N PHE A 126 15.73 0.83 1.78
CA PHE A 126 16.77 -0.16 1.88
C PHE A 126 16.20 -1.46 2.44
N SER A 127 16.53 -2.58 1.80
CA SER A 127 16.19 -3.92 2.23
C SER A 127 17.41 -4.57 2.88
N TYR A 128 17.26 -4.91 4.15
CA TYR A 128 18.26 -5.62 4.93
C TYR A 128 17.92 -7.11 5.00
N MET A 129 18.77 -7.94 4.43
CA MET A 129 18.61 -9.40 4.44
C MET A 129 19.06 -9.97 5.79
N ILE A 130 18.13 -10.56 6.54
CA ILE A 130 18.43 -11.29 7.79
C ILE A 130 18.88 -12.72 7.45
N ASN A 131 18.15 -13.35 6.52
CA ASN A 131 18.46 -14.67 6.00
C ASN A 131 17.92 -14.80 4.56
N PRO A 132 18.16 -15.91 3.83
CA PRO A 132 17.71 -16.03 2.42
C PRO A 132 16.20 -15.84 2.19
N HIS A 133 15.37 -16.01 3.21
CA HIS A 133 13.93 -15.93 3.12
C HIS A 133 13.32 -14.75 3.89
N LEU A 134 14.09 -14.05 4.73
CA LEU A 134 13.55 -13.01 5.61
C LEU A 134 14.35 -11.73 5.49
N ASN A 135 13.67 -10.63 5.12
CA ASN A 135 14.25 -9.30 5.06
C ASN A 135 13.46 -8.31 5.93
N ILE A 136 14.13 -7.23 6.29
CA ILE A 136 13.51 -6.02 6.83
C ILE A 136 13.70 -4.91 5.81
N ASP A 137 12.59 -4.32 5.36
CA ASP A 137 12.60 -3.16 4.48
C ASP A 137 12.33 -1.90 5.29
N VAL A 138 13.20 -0.90 5.13
CA VAL A 138 13.04 0.43 5.71
C VAL A 138 13.00 1.44 4.57
N GLY A 139 12.02 2.34 4.59
CA GLY A 139 11.88 3.30 3.52
C GLY A 139 10.86 4.39 3.80
N ALA A 140 10.76 5.30 2.84
CA ALA A 140 9.77 6.37 2.86
C ALA A 140 9.32 6.70 1.44
N GLY A 141 8.14 7.30 1.33
CA GLY A 141 7.60 7.72 0.05
C GLY A 141 6.65 8.89 0.18
N VAL A 142 6.35 9.47 -0.97
CA VAL A 142 5.33 10.49 -1.14
C VAL A 142 4.38 10.07 -2.24
N TRP A 143 3.12 10.48 -2.16
CA TRP A 143 2.19 10.32 -3.25
C TRP A 143 1.34 11.56 -3.44
N GLY A 144 0.94 11.79 -4.68
CA GLY A 144 0.14 12.93 -5.04
C GLY A 144 -0.83 12.58 -6.16
N GLY A 145 -1.90 13.37 -6.24
CA GLY A 145 -2.96 13.13 -7.20
C GLY A 145 -4.17 13.99 -6.91
N TRP A 146 -5.36 13.41 -7.07
CA TRP A 146 -6.64 14.08 -6.91
C TRP A 146 -7.46 13.42 -5.80
N ASP A 147 -8.06 14.28 -4.96
CA ASP A 147 -8.91 13.96 -3.83
C ASP A 147 -10.32 14.49 -4.13
N ARG A 148 -11.31 13.61 -4.19
CA ARG A 148 -12.72 13.98 -4.19
C ARG A 148 -13.26 13.78 -2.79
N TYR A 149 -13.69 14.86 -2.14
CA TYR A 149 -14.08 14.82 -0.74
C TYR A 149 -15.48 15.36 -0.51
N THR A 150 -16.08 14.88 0.57
CA THR A 150 -17.30 15.43 1.17
C THR A 150 -17.03 15.60 2.65
N THR A 151 -17.19 16.82 3.15
CA THR A 151 -17.03 17.16 4.57
C THR A 151 -18.39 17.24 5.24
N TYR A 152 -18.55 16.48 6.32
CA TYR A 152 -19.75 16.49 7.18
C TYR A 152 -19.49 17.27 8.45
N SER A 153 -20.52 17.90 9.01
CA SER A 153 -20.44 18.73 10.23
C SER A 153 -20.08 17.91 11.47
N CYS A 154 -20.42 16.63 11.50
CA CYS A 154 -20.08 15.70 12.57
C CYS A 154 -19.99 14.25 12.05
N PRO A 155 -19.40 13.32 12.80
CA PRO A 155 -19.22 11.92 12.38
C PRO A 155 -20.52 11.14 12.17
N VAL A 156 -21.66 11.61 12.69
CA VAL A 156 -22.93 10.85 12.71
C VAL A 156 -24.11 11.63 12.11
N CYS A 157 -24.01 12.97 11.96
CA CYS A 157 -25.18 13.78 11.61
C CYS A 157 -25.57 13.82 10.12
N GLY A 158 -24.69 13.35 9.22
CA GLY A 158 -24.98 13.33 7.78
C GLY A 158 -25.17 14.71 7.12
N LEU A 159 -24.98 15.81 7.87
CA LEU A 159 -25.12 17.17 7.35
C LEU A 159 -23.87 17.56 6.55
N VAL A 160 -24.02 17.65 5.24
CA VAL A 160 -22.94 18.07 4.32
C VAL A 160 -22.63 19.54 4.53
N LYS A 161 -21.36 19.84 4.82
CA LYS A 161 -20.82 21.20 5.00
C LYS A 161 -20.13 21.69 3.75
N ASP A 162 -19.36 20.81 3.09
CA ASP A 162 -18.60 21.13 1.90
C ASP A 162 -18.41 19.87 1.03
N LYS A 163 -18.29 20.07 -0.29
CA LYS A 163 -18.01 19.02 -1.24
C LYS A 163 -17.18 19.56 -2.39
N GLY A 164 -16.11 18.86 -2.73
CA GLY A 164 -15.24 19.35 -3.79
C GLY A 164 -14.22 18.33 -4.29
N SER A 165 -13.30 18.86 -5.08
CA SER A 165 -12.13 18.10 -5.56
C SER A 165 -10.91 19.01 -5.43
N ARG A 166 -9.79 18.43 -4.96
CA ARG A 166 -8.54 19.15 -4.74
C ARG A 166 -7.33 18.29 -5.11
N PRO A 167 -6.24 18.89 -5.62
CA PRO A 167 -4.96 18.19 -5.68
C PRO A 167 -4.43 17.96 -4.27
N PHE A 168 -3.65 16.87 -4.09
CA PHE A 168 -2.98 16.61 -2.83
C PHE A 168 -1.56 16.07 -3.06
N ILE A 169 -0.70 16.28 -2.05
CA ILE A 169 0.59 15.60 -1.90
C ILE A 169 0.67 15.19 -0.43
N LEU A 170 0.90 13.92 -0.17
CA LEU A 170 0.97 13.34 1.17
C LEU A 170 2.19 12.42 1.31
N PRO A 171 2.78 12.31 2.52
CA PRO A 171 3.65 11.20 2.82
C PRO A 171 2.86 9.91 2.58
N ASN A 172 3.44 9.00 1.80
CA ASN A 172 2.72 7.76 1.45
C ASN A 172 3.03 6.66 2.44
N ASP A 173 4.30 6.27 2.49
CA ASP A 173 4.75 5.16 3.29
C ASP A 173 5.92 5.62 4.17
N LEU A 174 5.72 5.53 5.49
CA LEU A 174 6.82 5.24 6.38
C LEU A 174 6.89 3.72 6.42
N LEU A 175 7.90 3.14 5.81
CA LEU A 175 8.02 1.70 5.65
C LEU A 175 8.99 1.16 6.70
N LEU A 176 8.48 0.29 7.54
CA LEU A 176 9.24 -0.68 8.33
C LEU A 176 8.54 -2.01 8.11
N ALA A 177 8.94 -2.74 7.10
CA ALA A 177 8.23 -3.94 6.68
C ALA A 177 9.03 -5.20 6.96
N LEU A 178 8.31 -6.24 7.35
CA LEU A 178 8.81 -7.61 7.38
C LEU A 178 8.48 -8.25 6.05
N VAL A 179 9.48 -8.76 5.35
CA VAL A 179 9.39 -9.31 4.00
C VAL A 179 9.80 -10.76 4.02
N TYR A 180 8.94 -11.65 3.54
CA TYR A 180 9.24 -13.05 3.33
C TYR A 180 9.42 -13.31 1.84
N VAL A 181 10.58 -13.86 1.45
CA VAL A 181 10.98 -14.18 0.07
C VAL A 181 10.95 -15.70 -0.10
N PHE A 182 10.23 -16.14 -1.14
CA PHE A 182 10.05 -17.56 -1.46
C PHE A 182 11.12 -18.09 -2.41
#